data_b1092d82bd7e2a0baf3b3087a8f0a76c
#
_entry.id   b1092d82bd7e2a0baf3b3087a8f0a76c
#
_cell.length_a   1.000
_cell.length_b   1.000
_cell.length_c   1.000
_cell.angle_alpha   90.00
_cell.angle_beta   90.00
_cell.angle_gamma   90.00
#
_symmetry.space_group_name_H-M   'P 1'
#
loop_
_entity.id
_entity.type
_entity.pdbx_description
1 polymer ?
#
loop_
_entity_poly.entity_id
_entity_poly.type
_entity_poly.pdbx_seq_one_letter_code
_entity_poly.pdbx_strand_id
1 'polypeptide(L)'
;MLKLPQGVFVVCGLAVGVPREKPDVKPKQPRGAVIHKNKYNEDGLVDKLKYYDDIIKVYNATRSGFKTDNDWCGHILEYYKDIMGYNMLDYLRQQGFDIKS
;
A
#
# COMPACT_ATOMS: atom_id res chain seq x y z
N MET A 1 -22.41 3.94 11.02
CA MET A 1 -21.43 3.65 12.07
C MET A 1 -21.63 2.25 12.59
N LEU A 2 -20.54 1.53 12.80
CA LEU A 2 -20.60 0.10 13.12
C LEU A 2 -20.96 -0.20 14.59
N LYS A 3 -20.83 0.77 15.50
CA LYS A 3 -21.13 0.63 16.93
C LYS A 3 -20.51 -0.64 17.55
N LEU A 4 -19.21 -0.80 17.44
CA LEU A 4 -18.51 -1.98 17.90
C LEU A 4 -18.42 -2.04 19.44
N PRO A 5 -18.55 -3.23 20.05
CA PRO A 5 -18.35 -3.38 21.49
C PRO A 5 -16.87 -3.24 21.87
N GLN A 6 -16.60 -3.09 23.16
CA GLN A 6 -15.24 -3.09 23.69
C GLN A 6 -14.54 -4.42 23.39
N GLY A 7 -13.25 -4.37 23.15
CA GLY A 7 -12.45 -5.54 22.79
C GLY A 7 -12.51 -5.93 21.32
N VAL A 8 -13.21 -5.14 20.47
CA VAL A 8 -13.33 -5.38 19.04
C VAL A 8 -12.91 -4.11 18.28
N PHE A 9 -12.10 -4.26 17.26
CA PHE A 9 -11.74 -3.15 16.38
C PHE A 9 -11.78 -3.57 14.90
N VAL A 10 -11.95 -2.59 14.02
CA VAL A 10 -11.97 -2.85 12.58
C VAL A 10 -10.53 -2.89 12.06
N VAL A 11 -10.17 -3.96 11.36
CA VAL A 11 -8.88 -4.07 10.67
C VAL A 11 -8.97 -3.50 9.26
N CYS A 12 -9.98 -3.91 8.52
CA CYS A 12 -10.16 -3.45 7.14
C CYS A 12 -11.61 -3.63 6.71
N GLY A 13 -11.96 -2.99 5.62
CA GLY A 13 -13.25 -3.15 4.98
C GLY A 13 -13.10 -3.54 3.52
N LEU A 14 -14.09 -4.24 2.99
CA LEU A 14 -14.15 -4.62 1.59
C LEU A 14 -15.44 -4.08 0.97
N ALA A 15 -15.28 -3.17 0.00
CA ALA A 15 -16.42 -2.66 -0.76
C ALA A 15 -16.63 -3.52 -2.02
N VAL A 16 -17.80 -4.09 -2.15
CA VAL A 16 -18.16 -4.95 -3.29
C VAL A 16 -19.32 -4.33 -4.05
N GLY A 17 -19.20 -4.25 -5.36
CA GLY A 17 -20.24 -3.66 -6.20
C GLY A 17 -19.92 -3.77 -7.68
N VAL A 18 -20.77 -3.17 -8.49
CA VAL A 18 -20.54 -3.09 -9.93
C VAL A 18 -19.58 -1.94 -10.20
N PRO A 19 -18.43 -2.19 -10.87
CA PRO A 19 -17.45 -1.15 -11.13
C PRO A 19 -17.98 -0.11 -12.12
N ARG A 20 -17.71 1.17 -11.81
CA ARG A 20 -18.03 2.27 -12.72
C ARG A 20 -16.97 2.42 -13.82
N GLU A 21 -15.76 2.02 -13.52
CA GLU A 21 -14.61 2.15 -14.42
C GLU A 21 -13.98 0.79 -14.68
N LYS A 22 -13.31 0.68 -15.83
CA LYS A 22 -12.49 -0.48 -16.16
C LYS A 22 -11.03 -0.02 -16.22
N PRO A 23 -10.34 0.02 -15.08
CA PRO A 23 -8.96 0.51 -15.04
C PRO A 23 -8.00 -0.45 -15.72
N ASP A 24 -6.85 0.09 -16.12
CA ASP A 24 -5.74 -0.70 -16.65
C ASP A 24 -5.13 -1.58 -15.55
N VAL A 25 -4.52 -2.68 -15.97
CA VAL A 25 -3.84 -3.57 -15.02
C VAL A 25 -2.56 -2.91 -14.52
N LYS A 26 -2.51 -2.68 -13.21
CA LYS A 26 -1.34 -2.08 -12.58
C LYS A 26 -0.20 -3.10 -12.50
N PRO A 27 1.01 -2.76 -12.96
CA PRO A 27 2.16 -3.65 -12.83
C PRO A 27 2.48 -3.97 -11.37
N LYS A 28 2.99 -5.17 -11.15
CA LYS A 28 3.43 -5.63 -9.83
C LYS A 28 4.95 -5.67 -9.77
N GLN A 29 5.49 -5.65 -8.57
CA GLN A 29 6.92 -5.81 -8.36
C GLN A 29 7.41 -7.16 -8.89
N PRO A 30 8.67 -7.25 -9.35
CA PRO A 30 9.24 -8.53 -9.76
C PRO A 30 9.13 -9.57 -8.64
N ARG A 31 8.84 -10.80 -9.01
CA ARG A 31 8.65 -11.88 -8.03
C ARG A 31 9.84 -12.04 -7.08
N GLY A 32 11.05 -11.93 -7.60
CA GLY A 32 12.26 -12.05 -6.78
C GLY A 32 12.41 -10.95 -5.71
N ALA A 33 11.71 -9.84 -5.84
CA ALA A 33 11.71 -8.79 -4.81
C ALA A 33 10.73 -9.08 -3.67
N VAL A 34 9.72 -9.92 -3.91
CA VAL A 34 8.59 -10.15 -2.99
C VAL A 34 8.59 -11.58 -2.45
N ILE A 35 8.93 -12.56 -3.28
CA ILE A 35 8.87 -13.98 -2.92
C ILE A 35 10.30 -14.49 -2.64
N HIS A 36 10.51 -14.96 -1.43
CA HIS A 36 11.78 -15.50 -0.95
C HIS A 36 11.57 -16.98 -0.59
N LYS A 37 12.40 -17.86 -1.16
CA LYS A 37 12.29 -19.28 -0.95
C LYS A 37 13.27 -19.74 0.12
N ASN A 38 12.76 -20.31 1.20
CA ASN A 38 13.48 -20.85 2.36
C ASN A 38 14.19 -19.81 3.23
N LYS A 39 14.73 -18.74 2.66
CA LYS A 39 15.39 -17.66 3.39
C LYS A 39 15.23 -16.34 2.63
N TYR A 40 15.33 -15.24 3.35
CA TYR A 40 15.30 -13.91 2.75
C TYR A 40 16.52 -13.73 1.84
N ASN A 41 16.29 -13.22 0.64
CA ASN A 41 17.32 -12.95 -0.34
C ASN A 41 17.20 -11.53 -0.88
N GLU A 42 18.18 -10.69 -0.56
CA GLU A 42 18.22 -9.30 -1.01
C GLU A 42 19.11 -9.08 -2.24
N ASP A 43 19.65 -10.14 -2.83
CA ASP A 43 20.52 -10.05 -4.00
C ASP A 43 19.78 -9.41 -5.18
N GLY A 44 20.35 -8.33 -5.72
CA GLY A 44 19.75 -7.59 -6.83
C GLY A 44 18.46 -6.85 -6.47
N LEU A 45 18.13 -6.67 -5.19
CA LEU A 45 16.89 -6.01 -4.77
C LEU A 45 16.82 -4.58 -5.30
N VAL A 46 17.89 -3.81 -5.21
CA VAL A 46 17.93 -2.42 -5.69
C VAL A 46 17.66 -2.35 -7.19
N ASP A 47 18.27 -3.22 -7.97
CA ASP A 47 18.06 -3.28 -9.42
C ASP A 47 16.62 -3.67 -9.78
N LYS A 48 16.04 -4.60 -9.04
CA LYS A 48 14.63 -5.00 -9.21
C LYS A 48 13.69 -3.85 -8.88
N LEU A 49 13.98 -3.07 -7.85
CA LEU A 49 13.18 -1.90 -7.49
C LEU A 49 13.32 -0.78 -8.52
N LYS A 50 14.51 -0.54 -9.05
CA LYS A 50 14.72 0.42 -10.15
C LYS A 50 13.95 0.01 -11.41
N TYR A 51 13.99 -1.25 -11.76
CA TYR A 51 13.20 -1.80 -12.86
C TYR A 51 11.70 -1.55 -12.65
N TYR A 52 11.22 -1.79 -11.44
CA TYR A 52 9.83 -1.54 -11.10
C TYR A 52 9.49 -0.03 -11.15
N ASP A 53 10.39 0.84 -10.68
CA ASP A 53 10.21 2.30 -10.78
C ASP A 53 10.00 2.73 -12.23
N ASP A 54 10.80 2.24 -13.16
CA ASP A 54 10.69 2.57 -14.57
C ASP A 54 9.34 2.13 -15.14
N ILE A 55 8.90 0.92 -14.82
CA ILE A 55 7.61 0.40 -15.26
C ILE A 55 6.45 1.23 -14.68
N ILE A 56 6.50 1.56 -13.41
CA ILE A 56 5.45 2.35 -12.77
C ILE A 56 5.41 3.76 -13.30
N LYS A 57 6.56 4.35 -13.61
CA LYS A 57 6.61 5.67 -14.22
C LYS A 57 5.89 5.70 -15.56
N VAL A 58 6.13 4.71 -16.42
CA VAL A 58 5.44 4.58 -17.71
C VAL A 58 3.94 4.33 -17.47
N TYR A 59 3.59 3.43 -16.57
CA TYR A 59 2.20 3.16 -16.25
C TYR A 59 1.47 4.42 -15.75
N ASN A 60 2.06 5.17 -14.84
CA ASN A 60 1.46 6.40 -14.30
C ASN A 60 1.27 7.48 -15.36
N ALA A 61 2.15 7.56 -16.34
CA ALA A 61 2.06 8.52 -17.44
C ALA A 61 1.03 8.13 -18.50
N THR A 62 0.75 6.83 -18.67
CA THR A 62 -0.08 6.30 -19.77
C THR A 62 -1.41 5.71 -19.32
N ARG A 63 -1.64 5.55 -18.02
CA ARG A 63 -2.90 4.97 -17.51
C ARG A 63 -4.11 5.82 -17.88
N SER A 64 -5.29 5.20 -17.92
CA SER A 64 -6.54 5.84 -18.34
C SER A 64 -7.15 6.81 -17.31
N GLY A 65 -6.70 6.78 -16.06
CA GLY A 65 -7.15 7.70 -14.99
C GLY A 65 -5.94 8.37 -14.36
N PHE A 66 -6.12 9.19 -13.39
CA PHE A 66 -5.10 9.86 -12.53
C PHE A 66 -3.63 9.73 -12.98
N LYS A 67 -3.32 10.31 -14.14
CA LYS A 67 -1.94 10.31 -14.67
C LYS A 67 -1.02 11.13 -13.77
N THR A 68 0.21 10.64 -13.57
CA THR A 68 1.23 11.35 -12.82
C THR A 68 2.61 11.03 -13.41
N ASP A 69 3.57 11.91 -13.18
CA ASP A 69 4.96 11.72 -13.62
C ASP A 69 5.80 10.94 -12.61
N ASN A 70 5.18 10.55 -11.49
CA ASN A 70 5.90 9.94 -10.39
C ASN A 70 6.19 8.45 -10.63
N ASP A 71 7.28 7.96 -10.06
CA ASP A 71 7.60 6.54 -10.00
C ASP A 71 7.13 5.95 -8.65
N TRP A 72 7.40 4.67 -8.42
CA TRP A 72 6.98 4.00 -7.19
C TRP A 72 7.70 4.55 -5.96
N CYS A 73 9.02 4.70 -6.02
CA CYS A 73 9.81 5.23 -4.90
C CYS A 73 9.41 6.66 -4.55
N GLY A 74 9.23 7.52 -5.57
CA GLY A 74 8.76 8.88 -5.36
C GLY A 74 7.39 8.95 -4.73
N HIS A 75 6.47 8.10 -5.15
CA HIS A 75 5.13 8.01 -4.58
C HIS A 75 5.17 7.59 -3.12
N ILE A 76 5.98 6.60 -2.77
CA ILE A 76 6.15 6.14 -1.40
C ILE A 76 6.76 7.25 -0.52
N LEU A 77 7.76 7.97 -1.03
CA LEU A 77 8.36 9.10 -0.30
C LEU A 77 7.33 10.20 -0.01
N GLU A 78 6.49 10.55 -0.99
CA GLU A 78 5.41 11.52 -0.79
C GLU A 78 4.41 11.03 0.24
N TYR A 79 4.05 9.77 0.18
CA TYR A 79 3.11 9.14 1.10
C TYR A 79 3.61 9.21 2.54
N TYR A 80 4.92 9.00 2.75
CA TYR A 80 5.52 9.06 4.09
C TYR A 80 5.82 10.49 4.59
N LYS A 81 5.88 11.48 3.71
CA LYS A 81 5.99 12.87 4.13
C LYS A 81 4.75 13.35 4.87
N ASP A 82 3.62 12.92 4.42
CA ASP A 82 2.32 13.28 4.98
C ASP A 82 1.88 12.13 5.88
N ILE A 83 2.56 12.02 7.02
CA ILE A 83 2.27 10.93 7.93
C ILE A 83 0.83 10.98 8.36
N MET A 84 0.16 10.19 7.65
CA MET A 84 -0.85 9.33 8.19
C MET A 84 -1.53 9.95 9.39
N GLY A 85 -2.54 10.77 9.14
CA GLY A 85 -3.37 11.32 10.19
C GLY A 85 -4.12 10.27 10.99
N TYR A 86 -3.63 9.02 11.00
CA TYR A 86 -4.22 7.95 11.78
C TYR A 86 -3.40 7.70 13.03
N ASN A 87 -3.95 8.01 14.16
CA ASN A 87 -3.39 7.54 15.41
C ASN A 87 -4.04 6.20 15.77
N MET A 88 -3.55 5.14 15.17
CA MET A 88 -4.10 3.79 15.38
C MET A 88 -4.00 3.35 16.83
N LEU A 89 -2.95 3.78 17.54
CA LEU A 89 -2.77 3.46 18.96
C LEU A 89 -3.89 4.01 19.82
N ASP A 90 -4.27 5.26 19.60
CA ASP A 90 -5.36 5.88 20.35
C ASP A 90 -6.68 5.18 20.08
N TYR A 91 -6.94 4.83 18.82
CA TYR A 91 -8.13 4.09 18.46
C TYR A 91 -8.19 2.73 19.16
N LEU A 92 -7.10 1.99 19.16
CA LEU A 92 -7.03 0.68 19.82
C LEU A 92 -7.24 0.81 21.33
N ARG A 93 -6.64 1.83 21.96
CA ARG A 93 -6.84 2.11 23.39
C ARG A 93 -8.30 2.42 23.71
N GLN A 94 -8.95 3.22 22.89
CA GLN A 94 -10.39 3.52 23.04
C GLN A 94 -11.25 2.27 22.94
N GLN A 95 -10.84 1.28 22.19
CA GLN A 95 -11.54 -0.01 22.06
C GLN A 95 -11.17 -1.02 23.16
N GLY A 96 -10.44 -0.60 24.18
CA GLY A 96 -10.15 -1.41 25.36
C GLY A 96 -8.87 -2.22 25.29
N PHE A 97 -8.01 -1.99 24.28
CA PHE A 97 -6.73 -2.68 24.17
C PHE A 97 -5.65 -1.92 24.93
N ASP A 98 -4.96 -2.58 25.84
CA ASP A 98 -3.85 -2.00 26.60
C ASP A 98 -2.55 -2.22 25.81
N ILE A 99 -2.20 -1.23 25.00
CA ILE A 99 -0.99 -1.27 24.18
C ILE A 99 0.06 -0.34 24.77
N LYS A 100 1.18 -0.92 25.14
CA LYS A 100 2.35 -0.18 25.63
C LYS A 100 3.23 0.21 24.45
N SER A 101 3.56 1.49 24.37
CA SER A 101 4.49 2.02 23.37
C SER A 101 5.94 1.85 23.81
#